data_891b1d5763d82733d2e8cada266b59d6
#
_entry.id   891b1d5763d82733d2e8cada266b59d6
#
_cell.length_a   1.000
_cell.length_b   1.000
_cell.length_c   1.000
_cell.angle_alpha   90.00
_cell.angle_beta   90.00
_cell.angle_gamma   90.00
#
_symmetry.space_group_name_H-M   'P 1'
#
loop_
_entity.id
_entity.type
_entity.pdbx_description
1 polymer ?
#
loop_
_entity_poly.entity_id
_entity_poly.type
_entity_poly.pdbx_seq_one_letter_code
_entity_poly.pdbx_strand_id
1 'polypeptide(L)' 'MITEYDLSGLICPLSKMKATELIDDLAEGETAKIILGDTDSLKSVAQELKSRDIKPGFEQESEKRFVLTITK' A
#
# COMPACT_ATOMS: atom_id res chain seq x y z
N MET A 1 -6.89 10.83 10.77
CA MET A 1 -5.98 9.91 11.46
C MET A 1 -5.25 9.05 10.45
N ILE A 2 -3.94 8.92 10.59
CA ILE A 2 -3.15 8.11 9.67
C ILE A 2 -2.91 6.74 10.29
N THR A 3 -3.31 5.68 9.58
CA THR A 3 -3.08 4.31 10.01
C THR A 3 -1.92 3.72 9.22
N GLU A 4 -1.01 3.06 9.90
CA GLU A 4 0.17 2.48 9.28
C GLU A 4 0.08 0.96 9.32
N TYR A 5 0.31 0.32 8.18
CA TYR A 5 0.26 -1.14 8.05
C TYR A 5 1.58 -1.65 7.51
N ASP A 6 2.23 -2.53 8.26
CA ASP A 6 3.50 -3.12 7.85
C ASP A 6 3.25 -4.47 7.15
N LEU A 7 3.37 -4.47 5.83
CA LEU A 7 3.23 -5.67 5.01
C LEU A 7 4.57 -6.16 4.47
N SER A 8 5.67 -5.64 5.02
CA SER A 8 7.01 -5.98 4.53
C SER A 8 7.37 -7.46 4.70
N GLY A 9 6.71 -8.14 5.64
CA GLY A 9 6.91 -9.58 5.84
C GLY A 9 6.09 -10.47 4.91
N LEU A 10 5.22 -9.88 4.10
CA LEU A 10 4.37 -10.64 3.18
C LEU A 10 4.95 -10.61 1.77
N ILE A 11 4.73 -11.69 1.04
CA ILE A 11 5.15 -11.78 -0.37
C ILE A 11 3.92 -11.74 -1.27
N CYS A 12 4.11 -11.29 -2.52
CA CYS A 12 3.05 -11.31 -3.52
C CYS A 12 2.67 -12.78 -3.80
N PRO A 13 1.37 -13.16 -3.86
CA PRO A 13 0.20 -12.26 -3.93
C PRO A 13 -0.43 -11.89 -2.58
N LEU A 14 0.10 -12.38 -1.47
CA LEU A 14 -0.49 -12.11 -0.15
C LEU A 14 -0.47 -10.63 0.22
N SER A 15 0.63 -9.95 -0.07
CA SER A 15 0.74 -8.52 0.22
C SER A 15 -0.29 -7.72 -0.57
N LYS A 16 -0.53 -8.06 -1.84
CA LYS A 16 -1.54 -7.42 -2.66
C LYS A 16 -2.94 -7.65 -2.10
N MET A 17 -3.24 -8.88 -1.74
CA MET A 17 -4.56 -9.23 -1.18
C MET A 17 -4.83 -8.46 0.11
N LYS A 18 -3.83 -8.40 0.99
CA LYS A 18 -3.96 -7.68 2.24
C LYS A 18 -4.10 -6.18 2.03
N ALA A 19 -3.31 -5.62 1.13
CA ALA A 19 -3.39 -4.21 0.79
C ALA A 19 -4.76 -3.85 0.21
N THR A 20 -5.29 -4.68 -0.68
CA THR A 20 -6.62 -4.47 -1.26
C THR A 20 -7.69 -4.45 -0.18
N GLU A 21 -7.61 -5.37 0.76
CA GLU A 21 -8.53 -5.44 1.89
C GLU A 21 -8.46 -4.17 2.74
N LEU A 22 -7.26 -3.70 3.02
CA LEU A 22 -7.06 -2.47 3.79
C LEU A 22 -7.61 -1.24 3.06
N ILE A 23 -7.44 -1.18 1.75
CA ILE A 23 -7.97 -0.09 0.93
C ILE A 23 -9.50 -0.09 0.96
N ASP A 24 -10.11 -1.26 0.87
CA ASP A 24 -11.56 -1.40 0.91
C ASP A 24 -12.15 -0.96 2.26
N ASP A 25 -11.41 -1.20 3.34
CA ASP A 25 -11.83 -0.82 4.68
C ASP A 25 -11.60 0.66 5.00
N LEU A 26 -10.84 1.35 4.15
CA LEU A 26 -10.51 2.75 4.37
C LEU A 26 -11.71 3.63 4.07
N ALA A 27 -12.06 4.49 5.01
CA ALA A 27 -13.17 5.44 4.84
C ALA A 27 -12.72 6.66 4.04
N GLU A 28 -13.68 7.33 3.43
CA GLU A 28 -13.41 8.56 2.67
C GLU A 28 -12.79 9.63 3.57
N GLY A 29 -11.72 10.24 3.12
CA GLY A 29 -11.00 11.24 3.88
C GLY A 29 -9.93 10.68 4.82
N GLU A 30 -9.85 9.36 4.95
CA GLU A 30 -8.82 8.73 5.76
C GLU A 30 -7.54 8.52 4.99
N THR A 31 -6.42 8.53 5.70
CA THR A 31 -5.11 8.29 5.13
C THR A 31 -4.51 7.03 5.74
N ALA A 32 -3.91 6.20 4.90
CA ALA A 32 -3.22 5.00 5.35
C ALA A 32 -1.83 4.93 4.73
N LYS A 33 -0.89 4.38 5.49
CA LYS A 33 0.46 4.10 5.00
C LYS A 33 0.64 2.60 4.94
N ILE A 34 1.05 2.10 3.79
CA ILE A 34 1.31 0.68 3.58
C ILE A 34 2.79 0.49 3.33
N ILE A 35 3.43 -0.32 4.15
CA ILE A 35 4.86 -0.59 4.04
C ILE A 35 5.05 -1.93 3.34
N LEU A 36 5.84 -1.93 2.27
CA LEU A 36 6.10 -3.12 1.46
C LEU A 36 7.58 -3.42 1.44
N GLY A 37 7.92 -4.70 1.38
CA GLY A 37 9.31 -5.15 1.46
C GLY A 37 9.94 -5.53 0.12
N ASP A 38 9.16 -5.55 -0.97
CA ASP A 38 9.70 -5.92 -2.28
C ASP A 38 9.03 -5.12 -3.40
N THR A 39 9.71 -5.06 -4.55
CA THR A 39 9.24 -4.27 -5.69
C THR A 39 8.05 -4.91 -6.38
N ASP A 40 7.94 -6.23 -6.38
CA ASP A 40 6.80 -6.91 -6.99
C ASP A 40 5.51 -6.59 -6.26
N SER A 41 5.53 -6.62 -4.94
CA SER A 41 4.39 -6.21 -4.12
C SER A 41 4.05 -4.75 -4.35
N LEU A 42 5.07 -3.89 -4.40
CA LEU A 42 4.90 -2.47 -4.65
C LEU A 42 4.18 -2.23 -5.97
N LYS A 43 4.63 -2.87 -7.04
CA LYS A 43 4.02 -2.72 -8.37
C LYS A 43 2.58 -3.22 -8.38
N SER A 44 2.33 -4.36 -7.76
CA SER A 44 0.99 -4.93 -7.70
C SER A 44 0.01 -4.03 -6.96
N VAL A 45 0.42 -3.51 -5.82
CA VAL A 45 -0.41 -2.61 -5.02
C VAL A 45 -0.62 -1.29 -5.74
N ALA A 46 0.43 -0.75 -6.35
CA ALA A 46 0.34 0.50 -7.11
C ALA A 46 -0.64 0.36 -8.28
N GLN A 47 -0.60 -0.77 -8.98
CA GLN A 47 -1.53 -1.06 -10.06
C GLN A 47 -2.97 -1.11 -9.58
N GLU A 48 -3.20 -1.74 -8.44
CA GLU A 48 -4.53 -1.81 -7.84
C GLU A 48 -5.05 -0.43 -7.47
N LEU A 49 -4.20 0.41 -6.91
CA LEU A 49 -4.56 1.78 -6.58
C LEU A 49 -4.90 2.60 -7.81
N LYS A 50 -4.13 2.43 -8.87
CA LYS A 50 -4.38 3.10 -10.14
C LYS A 50 -5.72 2.67 -10.73
N SER A 51 -6.04 1.38 -10.63
CA SER A 51 -7.31 0.83 -11.10
C SER A 51 -8.49 1.42 -10.33
N ARG A 52 -8.30 1.82 -9.09
CA ARG A 52 -9.32 2.42 -8.25
C ARG A 52 -9.32 3.95 -8.31
N ASP A 53 -8.51 4.52 -9.19
CA ASP A 53 -8.38 5.98 -9.35
C ASP A 53 -7.85 6.67 -8.10
N ILE A 54 -7.01 5.97 -7.36
CA ILE A 54 -6.35 6.49 -6.15
C ILE A 54 -4.89 6.75 -6.47
N LYS A 55 -4.39 7.93 -6.13
CA LYS A 55 -2.99 8.29 -6.34
C LYS A 55 -2.21 8.12 -5.04
N PRO A 56 -1.33 7.11 -4.95
CA PRO A 56 -0.54 6.94 -3.75
C PRO A 56 0.66 7.88 -3.73
N GLY A 57 1.02 8.33 -2.54
CA GLY A 57 2.31 8.95 -2.32
C GLY A 57 3.34 7.85 -2.12
N PHE A 58 4.43 7.91 -2.87
CA PHE A 58 5.48 6.89 -2.80
C PHE A 58 6.71 7.43 -2.09
N GLU A 59 7.24 6.62 -1.18
CA GLU A 59 8.49 6.94 -0.49
C GLU A 59 9.30 5.65 -0.30
N GLN A 60 10.57 5.70 -0.65
CA GLN A 60 11.47 4.58 -0.43
C GLN A 60 12.39 4.90 0.74
N GLU A 61 12.25 4.19 1.85
CA GLU A 61 13.06 4.39 3.04
C GLU A 61 14.40 3.64 2.96
N SER A 62 14.41 2.50 2.25
CA SER A 62 15.61 1.70 2.05
C SER A 62 15.43 0.82 0.82
N GLU A 63 16.44 0.03 0.49
CA GLU A 63 16.38 -0.87 -0.67
C GLU A 63 15.23 -1.86 -0.59
N LYS A 64 14.81 -2.21 0.61
CA LYS A 64 13.75 -3.21 0.83
C LYS A 64 12.60 -2.66 1.66
N ARG A 65 12.44 -1.35 1.71
CA ARG A 65 11.35 -0.75 2.48
C ARG A 65 10.71 0.37 1.69
N PHE A 66 9.53 0.10 1.21
CA PHE A 66 8.74 1.03 0.40
C PHE A 66 7.48 1.41 1.15
N VAL A 67 7.19 2.70 1.19
CA VAL A 67 6.01 3.21 1.89
C VAL A 67 5.08 3.84 0.87
N LEU A 68 3.84 3.38 0.84
CA LEU A 68 2.79 3.97 0.03
C LEU A 68 1.81 4.69 0.94
N THR A 69 1.63 5.98 0.71
CA THR A 69 0.66 6.78 1.45
C THR A 69 -0.59 6.92 0.59
N ILE A 70 -1.72 6.47 1.12
CA ILE A 70 -2.98 6.43 0.41
C ILE A 70 -3.98 7.33 1.11
N THR A 71 -4.58 8.24 0.37
CA THR A 71 -5.67 9.08 0.87
C THR A 71 -6.91 8.82 0.01
N LYS A 72 -7.98 8.46 0.66
CA LYS A 72 -9.22 8.12 -0.06
C LYS A 72 -10.17 9.31 -0.21
#